data_5efdfec446dd6cd0035f1c0e6ff13c7e
#
_entry.id   5efdfec446dd6cd0035f1c0e6ff13c7e
#
_cell.length_a   1.000
_cell.length_b   1.000
_cell.length_c   1.000
_cell.angle_alpha   90.00
_cell.angle_beta   90.00
_cell.angle_gamma   90.00
#
_symmetry.space_group_name_H-M   'P 1'
#
loop_
_entity.id
_entity.type
_entity.pdbx_description
1 polymer ?
#
loop_
_entity_poly.entity_id
_entity_poly.type
_entity_poly.pdbx_seq_one_letter_code
_entity_poly.pdbx_strand_id
1 'polypeptide(L)' 'MTFTEHYASRCGAKGERPMEWLQEIADATGMSVDAVYQWGIGCRTPNPAAQRIIAECLGERIEELFPNTKKTRQ' A
#
# COMPACT_ATOMS: atom_id res chain seq x y z
N MET A 1 -6.29 8.66 -4.39
CA MET A 1 -6.61 7.23 -4.38
C MET A 1 -6.08 6.58 -3.10
N THR A 2 -6.84 5.65 -2.55
CA THR A 2 -6.32 4.89 -1.43
C THR A 2 -5.31 3.86 -1.92
N PHE A 3 -4.57 3.30 -0.98
CA PHE A 3 -3.59 2.27 -1.34
C PHE A 3 -4.28 1.04 -1.92
N THR A 4 -5.44 0.68 -1.38
CA THR A 4 -6.19 -0.45 -1.91
C THR A 4 -6.66 -0.19 -3.33
N GLU A 5 -7.02 1.05 -3.64
CA GLU A 5 -7.39 1.42 -4.99
C GLU A 5 -6.20 1.32 -5.94
N HIS A 6 -5.03 1.74 -5.48
CA HIS A 6 -3.82 1.59 -6.28
C HIS A 6 -3.55 0.12 -6.58
N TYR A 7 -3.67 -0.72 -5.57
CA TYR A 7 -3.44 -2.14 -5.75
C TYR A 7 -4.44 -2.72 -6.76
N ALA A 8 -5.71 -2.39 -6.59
CA ALA A 8 -6.75 -2.94 -7.46
C ALA A 8 -6.54 -2.51 -8.91
N SER A 9 -6.10 -1.28 -9.13
CA SER A 9 -5.92 -0.79 -10.48
C SER A 9 -4.74 -1.46 -11.18
N ARG A 10 -3.86 -2.09 -10.43
CA ARG A 10 -2.68 -2.76 -11.00
C ARG A 10 -2.86 -4.26 -11.15
N CYS A 11 -3.95 -4.81 -10.62
CA CYS A 11 -4.22 -6.22 -10.80
C CYS A 11 -4.57 -6.49 -12.25
N GLY A 12 -4.19 -7.69 -12.73
CA GLY A 12 -4.51 -8.06 -14.09
C GLY A 12 -5.98 -8.35 -14.29
N ALA A 13 -6.36 -8.54 -15.56
CA ALA A 13 -7.77 -8.77 -15.90
C ALA A 13 -8.34 -10.00 -15.20
N LYS A 14 -7.50 -10.97 -14.89
CA LYS A 14 -7.93 -12.18 -14.21
C LYS A 14 -7.69 -12.14 -12.71
N GLY A 15 -7.45 -10.95 -12.17
CA GLY A 15 -7.18 -10.82 -10.74
C GLY A 15 -5.76 -11.18 -10.38
N GLU A 16 -4.87 -11.15 -11.33
CA GLU A 16 -3.47 -11.46 -11.09
C GLU A 16 -2.82 -10.39 -10.25
N ARG A 17 -1.96 -10.81 -9.33
CA ARG A 17 -1.28 -9.88 -8.45
C ARG A 17 -0.23 -9.08 -9.20
N PRO A 18 -0.12 -7.77 -8.93
CA PRO A 18 0.91 -6.94 -9.56
C PRO A 18 2.26 -7.16 -8.87
N MET A 19 2.91 -8.28 -9.15
CA MET A 19 4.08 -8.71 -8.38
C MET A 19 5.22 -7.71 -8.45
N GLU A 20 5.46 -7.12 -9.62
CA GLU A 20 6.55 -6.16 -9.74
C GLU A 20 6.31 -4.94 -8.86
N TRP A 21 5.08 -4.46 -8.87
CA TRP A 21 4.72 -3.31 -8.04
C TRP A 21 4.83 -3.65 -6.57
N LEU A 22 4.35 -4.85 -6.19
CA LEU A 22 4.45 -5.28 -4.81
C LEU A 22 5.91 -5.40 -4.38
N GLN A 23 6.76 -5.89 -5.27
CA GLN A 23 8.17 -6.04 -4.95
C GLN A 23 8.84 -4.68 -4.77
N GLU A 24 8.48 -3.70 -5.59
CA GLU A 24 9.03 -2.37 -5.46
C GLU A 24 8.69 -1.77 -4.11
N ILE A 25 7.44 -1.89 -3.70
CA ILE A 25 7.01 -1.36 -2.41
C ILE A 25 7.70 -2.12 -1.27
N ALA A 26 7.79 -3.44 -1.41
CA ALA A 26 8.45 -4.25 -0.39
C ALA A 26 9.91 -3.84 -0.22
N ASP A 27 10.60 -3.65 -1.33
CA ASP A 27 12.01 -3.24 -1.28
C ASP A 27 12.15 -1.87 -0.63
N ALA A 28 11.27 -0.94 -0.99
CA ALA A 28 11.35 0.41 -0.47
C ALA A 28 11.08 0.46 1.02
N THR A 29 10.14 -0.36 1.49
CA THR A 29 9.74 -0.35 2.91
C THR A 29 10.56 -1.31 3.76
N GLY A 30 11.34 -2.19 3.12
CA GLY A 30 12.06 -3.22 3.86
C GLY A 30 11.17 -4.33 4.38
N MET A 31 9.95 -4.43 3.84
CA MET A 31 9.01 -5.46 4.25
C MET A 31 8.92 -6.53 3.19
N SER A 32 8.17 -7.59 3.49
CA SER A 32 7.98 -8.67 2.53
C SER A 32 6.89 -8.33 1.53
N VAL A 33 6.94 -9.00 0.39
CA VAL A 33 5.89 -8.87 -0.62
C VAL A 33 4.54 -9.27 -0.04
N ASP A 34 4.54 -10.30 0.82
CA ASP A 34 3.31 -10.76 1.44
C ASP A 34 2.69 -9.66 2.31
N ALA A 35 3.52 -8.92 3.04
CA ALA A 35 3.02 -7.82 3.85
C ALA A 35 2.39 -6.74 2.98
N VAL A 36 3.06 -6.39 1.89
CA VAL A 36 2.53 -5.37 0.97
C VAL A 36 1.22 -5.85 0.36
N TYR A 37 1.15 -7.11 0.00
CA TYR A 37 -0.08 -7.68 -0.54
C TYR A 37 -1.23 -7.50 0.44
N GLN A 38 -0.99 -7.78 1.72
CA GLN A 38 -2.05 -7.66 2.72
C GLN A 38 -2.49 -6.20 2.91
N TRP A 39 -1.57 -5.28 2.76
CA TRP A 39 -1.95 -3.86 2.77
C TRP A 39 -2.83 -3.54 1.56
N GLY A 40 -2.50 -4.12 0.41
CA GLY A 40 -3.23 -3.86 -0.82
C GLY A 40 -4.66 -4.36 -0.79
N ILE A 41 -4.90 -5.50 -0.15
CA ILE A 41 -6.27 -6.03 -0.07
C ILE A 41 -7.02 -5.50 1.15
N GLY A 42 -6.34 -4.71 1.99
CA GLY A 42 -7.01 -4.08 3.12
C GLY A 42 -7.06 -4.90 4.38
N CYS A 43 -6.36 -6.05 4.42
CA CYS A 43 -6.34 -6.88 5.62
C CYS A 43 -5.50 -6.25 6.72
N ARG A 44 -4.46 -5.51 6.34
CA ARG A 44 -3.56 -4.90 7.31
C ARG A 44 -3.24 -3.49 6.87
N THR A 45 -2.80 -2.69 7.84
CA THR A 45 -2.36 -1.32 7.57
C THR A 45 -0.88 -1.22 7.91
N PRO A 46 -0.08 -0.61 7.02
CA PRO A 46 1.34 -0.45 7.32
C PRO A 46 1.56 0.52 8.47
N ASN A 47 2.70 0.38 9.13
CA ASN A 47 3.04 1.32 10.21
C ASN A 47 3.34 2.70 9.62
N PRO A 48 3.42 3.74 10.48
CA PRO A 48 3.60 5.11 9.97
C PRO A 48 4.85 5.29 9.11
N ALA A 49 5.94 4.62 9.46
CA ALA A 49 7.16 4.74 8.68
C ALA A 49 6.97 4.18 7.27
N ALA A 50 6.32 3.02 7.18
CA ALA A 50 6.05 2.42 5.88
C ALA A 50 5.08 3.26 5.08
N GLN A 51 4.08 3.85 5.74
CA GLN A 51 3.13 4.72 5.06
C GLN A 51 3.83 5.89 4.40
N ARG A 52 4.80 6.49 5.11
CA ARG A 52 5.54 7.61 4.57
C ARG A 52 6.32 7.22 3.33
N ILE A 53 6.99 6.07 3.39
CA ILE A 53 7.76 5.59 2.26
C ILE A 53 6.85 5.30 1.07
N ILE A 54 5.71 4.67 1.31
CA ILE A 54 4.76 4.38 0.26
C ILE A 54 4.24 5.66 -0.37
N ALA A 55 3.95 6.66 0.45
CA ALA A 55 3.47 7.93 -0.05
C ALA A 55 4.48 8.56 -1.00
N GLU A 56 5.76 8.49 -0.66
CA GLU A 56 6.79 9.01 -1.53
C GLU A 56 6.89 8.21 -2.83
N CYS A 57 6.78 6.90 -2.73
CA CYS A 57 6.86 6.05 -3.90
C CYS A 57 5.73 6.33 -4.89
N LEU A 58 4.53 6.58 -4.37
CA LEU A 58 3.36 6.77 -5.22
C LEU A 58 3.10 8.24 -5.53
N GLY A 59 3.82 9.15 -4.87
CA GLY A 59 3.60 10.56 -5.10
C GLY A 59 2.27 11.05 -4.58
N GLU A 60 1.74 10.43 -3.54
CA GLU A 60 0.47 10.81 -2.94
C GLU A 60 0.63 11.06 -1.46
N ARG A 61 -0.37 11.69 -0.88
CA ARG A 61 -0.33 12.02 0.53
C ARG A 61 -0.77 10.83 1.36
N ILE A 62 -0.21 10.71 2.56
CA ILE A 62 -0.56 9.60 3.45
C ILE A 62 -2.05 9.60 3.73
N GLU A 63 -2.63 10.77 3.93
CA GLU A 63 -4.07 10.88 4.22
C GLU A 63 -4.93 10.31 3.10
N GLU A 64 -4.45 10.43 1.86
CA GLU A 64 -5.20 9.90 0.73
C GLU A 64 -5.03 8.41 0.57
N LEU A 65 -3.83 7.93 0.88
CA LEU A 65 -3.55 6.49 0.75
C LEU A 65 -4.17 5.70 1.89
N PHE A 66 -4.11 6.25 3.09
CA PHE A 66 -4.55 5.54 4.30
C PHE A 66 -5.45 6.43 5.13
N PRO A 67 -6.64 6.76 4.63
CA PRO A 67 -7.52 7.69 5.36
C PRO A 67 -7.96 7.16 6.72
N ASN A 68 -8.00 5.85 6.89
CA ASN A 68 -8.47 5.28 8.15
C ASN A 68 -7.50 5.48 9.30
N THR A 69 -6.23 5.70 9.01
CA THR A 69 -5.24 5.83 10.08
C THR A 69 -5.39 7.13 10.83
N LYS A 70 -6.03 8.12 10.22
CA LYS A 70 -6.21 9.40 10.89
C LYS A 70 -7.18 9.32 12.04
N LYS A 71 -8.05 8.35 12.03
CA LYS A 71 -9.08 8.25 13.05
C LYS A 71 -8.59 7.65 14.33
N THR A 72 -7.46 7.05 14.30
CA THR A 72 -7.00 6.37 15.50
C THR A 72 -6.39 7.31 16.48
N ARG A 73 -6.35 8.42 16.25
CA ARG A 73 -5.81 9.29 17.13
C ARG A 73 -6.57 9.77 18.08
N GLN A 74 -6.99 9.55 18.49
CA GLN A 74 -7.69 9.99 19.32
C GLN A 74 -7.78 9.90 20.17
#